data_9db38bdd3403f0fb806071e440c92b76
#
_entry.id   9db38bdd3403f0fb806071e440c92b76
#
_cell.length_a   1.000
_cell.length_b   1.000
_cell.length_c   1.000
_cell.angle_alpha   90.00
_cell.angle_beta   90.00
_cell.angle_gamma   90.00
#
_symmetry.space_group_name_H-M   'P 1'
#
loop_
_entity.id
_entity.type
_entity.pdbx_description
1 polymer ?
#
loop_
_entity_poly.entity_id
_entity_poly.type
_entity_poly.pdbx_seq_one_letter_code
_entity_poly.pdbx_strand_id
1 'polypeptide(L)'
;IEDGGSEFTRKYGVPVEMTQYKNLCWIVYESGLIRYWDYSSAEFVSQETRFLHVINRLTDRIYLHPDAQGNIWLMYNNGLFFYNRMERTWKEACGISGLSNFFTCMDLDRDGNVWVGTSKSGLRIIDARTFEVTALPALELTDGGTLENDIYTVFSDRNGGIWVGTLFQGLCYYHPSMQKFSLGHTVNRYSSVTSES
;
A
#
# COMPACT_ATOMS: atom_id res chain seq x y z
N ILE A 1 -7.69 -20.11 20.98
CA ILE A 1 -8.64 -19.46 20.07
C ILE A 1 -9.14 -20.55 19.12
N GLU A 2 -10.18 -21.24 19.53
CA GLU A 2 -10.86 -22.18 18.65
C GLU A 2 -11.84 -21.38 17.76
N ASP A 3 -11.34 -20.90 16.65
CA ASP A 3 -12.16 -20.64 15.49
C ASP A 3 -12.48 -22.04 14.95
N GLY A 4 -13.76 -22.47 14.90
CA GLY A 4 -14.17 -23.81 14.46
C GLY A 4 -13.53 -24.23 13.12
N GLY A 5 -12.23 -24.41 13.18
CA GLY A 5 -11.19 -24.34 12.14
C GLY A 5 -11.51 -24.98 10.80
N SER A 6 -12.21 -26.10 10.77
CA SER A 6 -12.48 -26.79 9.49
C SER A 6 -13.74 -26.26 8.78
N GLU A 7 -14.79 -25.87 9.51
CA GLU A 7 -16.02 -25.37 8.92
C GLU A 7 -15.88 -23.92 8.46
N PHE A 8 -15.23 -23.09 9.26
CA PHE A 8 -14.95 -21.69 8.91
C PHE A 8 -14.06 -21.62 7.67
N THR A 9 -12.96 -22.36 7.64
CA THR A 9 -12.06 -22.41 6.49
C THR A 9 -12.74 -22.94 5.23
N ARG A 10 -13.64 -23.93 5.37
CA ARG A 10 -14.42 -24.44 4.24
C ARG A 10 -15.36 -23.36 3.68
N LYS A 11 -15.93 -22.51 4.54
CA LYS A 11 -16.87 -21.47 4.14
C LYS A 11 -16.18 -20.22 3.56
N TYR A 12 -15.08 -19.80 4.15
CA TYR A 12 -14.47 -18.49 3.85
C TYR A 12 -13.08 -18.59 3.22
N GLY A 13 -12.51 -19.78 3.09
CA GLY A 13 -11.15 -19.98 2.61
C GLY A 13 -10.12 -19.66 3.67
N VAL A 14 -8.86 -19.58 3.24
CA VAL A 14 -7.75 -19.23 4.12
C VAL A 14 -7.48 -17.72 4.13
N PRO A 15 -6.77 -17.21 5.14
CA PRO A 15 -6.31 -15.83 5.14
C PRO A 15 -5.40 -15.55 3.94
N VAL A 16 -5.61 -14.42 3.26
CA VAL A 16 -4.81 -13.97 2.11
C VAL A 16 -4.01 -12.73 2.41
N GLU A 17 -4.48 -11.89 3.35
CA GLU A 17 -3.79 -10.68 3.77
C GLU A 17 -4.08 -10.41 5.24
N MET A 18 -3.09 -9.89 5.97
CA MET A 18 -3.21 -9.55 7.39
C MET A 18 -2.40 -8.31 7.72
N THR A 19 -2.96 -7.46 8.58
CA THR A 19 -2.22 -6.33 9.16
C THR A 19 -2.64 -6.08 10.59
N GLN A 20 -1.74 -5.52 11.39
CA GLN A 20 -2.01 -5.18 12.79
C GLN A 20 -1.85 -3.68 13.03
N TYR A 21 -2.80 -3.13 13.77
CA TYR A 21 -2.71 -1.78 14.29
C TYR A 21 -3.18 -1.73 15.75
N LYS A 22 -2.26 -1.40 16.66
CA LYS A 22 -2.52 -1.39 18.11
C LYS A 22 -3.12 -2.73 18.58
N ASN A 23 -4.33 -2.69 19.09
CA ASN A 23 -5.09 -3.84 19.59
C ASN A 23 -6.02 -4.49 18.55
N LEU A 24 -5.87 -4.18 17.27
CA LEU A 24 -6.68 -4.75 16.19
C LEU A 24 -5.79 -5.53 15.21
N CYS A 25 -6.19 -6.76 14.90
CA CYS A 25 -5.59 -7.56 13.85
C CYS A 25 -6.62 -7.77 12.73
N TRP A 26 -6.38 -7.15 11.59
CA TRP A 26 -7.25 -7.24 10.42
C TRP A 26 -6.84 -8.40 9.54
N ILE A 27 -7.82 -9.11 9.02
CA ILE A 27 -7.64 -10.32 8.23
C ILE A 27 -8.61 -10.29 7.05
N VAL A 28 -8.09 -10.54 5.85
CA VAL A 28 -8.89 -10.79 4.64
C VAL A 28 -8.79 -12.26 4.27
N TYR A 29 -9.92 -12.87 3.95
CA TYR A 29 -10.04 -14.26 3.55
C TYR A 29 -10.27 -14.40 2.04
N GLU A 30 -9.95 -15.57 1.48
CA GLU A 30 -10.15 -15.89 0.05
C GLU A 30 -11.58 -15.60 -0.46
N SER A 31 -12.58 -15.76 0.39
CA SER A 31 -13.99 -15.43 0.04
C SER A 31 -14.26 -13.93 -0.14
N GLY A 32 -13.28 -13.05 0.17
CA GLY A 32 -13.48 -11.60 0.27
C GLY A 32 -14.04 -11.15 1.62
N LEU A 33 -14.25 -12.06 2.57
CA LEU A 33 -14.62 -11.68 3.94
C LEU A 33 -13.48 -10.92 4.60
N ILE A 34 -13.79 -9.78 5.20
CA ILE A 34 -12.88 -9.04 6.07
C ILE A 34 -13.34 -9.19 7.51
N ARG A 35 -12.41 -9.50 8.41
CA ARG A 35 -12.64 -9.51 9.86
C ARG A 35 -11.50 -8.79 10.55
N TYR A 36 -11.75 -8.29 11.74
CA TYR A 36 -10.68 -7.96 12.66
C TYR A 36 -10.89 -8.62 14.02
N TRP A 37 -9.78 -9.03 14.61
CA TRP A 37 -9.72 -9.43 16.01
C TRP A 37 -9.45 -8.21 16.86
N ASP A 38 -10.29 -7.95 17.84
CA ASP A 38 -10.04 -6.91 18.85
C ASP A 38 -9.51 -7.55 20.13
N TYR A 39 -8.24 -7.30 20.43
CA TYR A 39 -7.59 -7.86 21.62
C TYR A 39 -8.19 -7.31 22.92
N SER A 40 -8.88 -6.16 22.88
CA SER A 40 -9.48 -5.57 24.10
C SER A 40 -10.78 -6.27 24.49
N SER A 41 -11.61 -6.63 23.53
CA SER A 41 -12.87 -7.35 23.76
C SER A 41 -12.71 -8.86 23.64
N ALA A 42 -11.60 -9.33 23.09
CA ALA A 42 -11.36 -10.73 22.71
C ALA A 42 -12.43 -11.27 21.74
N GLU A 43 -12.83 -10.46 20.76
CA GLU A 43 -13.89 -10.80 19.82
C GLU A 43 -13.45 -10.56 18.36
N PHE A 44 -14.03 -11.37 17.47
CA PHE A 44 -13.97 -11.13 16.04
C PHE A 44 -15.14 -10.24 15.59
N VAL A 45 -14.83 -9.19 14.82
CA VAL A 45 -15.82 -8.35 14.16
C VAL A 45 -15.70 -8.55 12.65
N SER A 46 -16.81 -8.96 12.02
CA SER A 46 -16.87 -9.16 10.57
C SER A 46 -17.33 -7.89 9.87
N GLN A 47 -16.77 -7.65 8.70
CA GLN A 47 -17.11 -6.54 7.81
C GLN A 47 -17.61 -7.12 6.48
N GLU A 48 -18.79 -6.72 6.06
CA GLU A 48 -19.29 -7.05 4.74
C GLU A 48 -18.77 -6.01 3.72
N THR A 49 -18.25 -6.50 2.62
CA THR A 49 -17.82 -5.68 1.49
C THR A 49 -18.57 -6.09 0.24
N ARG A 50 -18.97 -5.10 -0.58
CA ARG A 50 -19.64 -5.37 -1.86
C ARG A 50 -18.69 -5.38 -3.04
N PHE A 51 -17.45 -5.00 -2.82
CA PHE A 51 -16.44 -4.84 -3.87
C PHE A 51 -15.41 -5.98 -3.88
N LEU A 52 -15.29 -6.74 -2.80
CA LEU A 52 -14.47 -7.94 -2.79
C LEU A 52 -15.29 -9.15 -3.23
N HIS A 53 -14.71 -9.91 -4.14
CA HIS A 53 -15.20 -11.21 -4.60
C HIS A 53 -14.28 -12.31 -4.10
N VAL A 54 -14.44 -13.52 -4.59
CA VAL A 54 -13.51 -14.61 -4.31
C VAL A 54 -12.12 -14.22 -4.84
N ILE A 55 -11.15 -14.15 -3.95
CA ILE A 55 -9.80 -13.67 -4.24
C ILE A 55 -8.97 -14.80 -4.80
N ASN A 56 -8.43 -14.60 -5.98
CA ASN A 56 -7.47 -15.50 -6.58
C ASN A 56 -6.05 -15.10 -6.19
N ARG A 57 -5.43 -15.86 -5.31
CA ARG A 57 -4.07 -15.60 -4.78
C ARG A 57 -2.97 -15.52 -5.83
N LEU A 58 -3.18 -16.08 -7.02
CA LEU A 58 -2.17 -16.09 -8.08
C LEU A 58 -2.25 -14.83 -8.96
N THR A 59 -3.41 -14.21 -9.03
CA THR A 59 -3.67 -13.11 -9.96
C THR A 59 -4.06 -11.82 -9.27
N ASP A 60 -4.74 -11.90 -8.12
CA ASP A 60 -5.24 -10.73 -7.43
C ASP A 60 -4.17 -10.13 -6.50
N ARG A 61 -4.15 -8.82 -6.44
CA ARG A 61 -3.31 -8.03 -5.55
C ARG A 61 -4.17 -7.39 -4.49
N ILE A 62 -3.82 -7.67 -3.24
CA ILE A 62 -4.52 -7.13 -2.10
C ILE A 62 -3.51 -6.69 -1.05
N TYR A 63 -3.72 -5.49 -0.51
CA TYR A 63 -2.91 -4.94 0.58
C TYR A 63 -3.80 -4.20 1.54
N LEU A 64 -3.55 -4.37 2.82
CA LEU A 64 -4.17 -3.63 3.91
C LEU A 64 -3.14 -2.72 4.57
N HIS A 65 -3.50 -1.46 4.76
CA HIS A 65 -2.67 -0.53 5.51
C HIS A 65 -3.51 0.28 6.51
N PRO A 66 -3.24 0.19 7.82
CA PRO A 66 -3.92 1.00 8.81
C PRO A 66 -3.35 2.42 8.83
N ASP A 67 -4.21 3.43 8.96
CA ASP A 67 -3.78 4.80 9.24
C ASP A 67 -3.55 5.06 10.75
N ALA A 68 -3.09 6.25 11.09
CA ALA A 68 -2.81 6.64 12.47
C ALA A 68 -4.07 6.68 13.36
N GLN A 69 -5.25 6.76 12.80
CA GLN A 69 -6.55 6.74 13.47
C GLN A 69 -7.13 5.32 13.62
N GLY A 70 -6.53 4.35 12.93
CA GLY A 70 -6.98 2.96 12.90
C GLY A 70 -8.08 2.70 11.87
N ASN A 71 -8.27 3.61 10.92
CA ASN A 71 -9.01 3.33 9.70
C ASN A 71 -8.15 2.41 8.82
N ILE A 72 -8.75 1.80 7.81
CA ILE A 72 -8.05 0.87 6.91
C ILE A 72 -8.11 1.36 5.47
N TRP A 73 -6.96 1.45 4.87
CA TRP A 73 -6.81 1.52 3.43
C TRP A 73 -6.67 0.10 2.89
N LEU A 74 -7.48 -0.23 1.90
CA LEU A 74 -7.46 -1.50 1.20
C LEU A 74 -7.22 -1.26 -0.27
N MET A 75 -6.12 -1.78 -0.79
CA MET A 75 -5.88 -1.87 -2.22
C MET A 75 -6.30 -3.25 -2.70
N TYR A 76 -7.18 -3.32 -3.69
CA TYR A 76 -7.57 -4.56 -4.34
C TYR A 76 -7.59 -4.36 -5.86
N ASN A 77 -6.66 -5.04 -6.54
CA ASN A 77 -6.46 -4.94 -7.99
C ASN A 77 -6.35 -3.48 -8.47
N ASN A 78 -7.42 -2.95 -9.08
CA ASN A 78 -7.47 -1.62 -9.67
C ASN A 78 -8.26 -0.61 -8.83
N GLY A 79 -8.66 -0.98 -7.62
CA GLY A 79 -9.42 -0.14 -6.69
C GLY A 79 -8.67 0.11 -5.39
N LEU A 80 -8.81 1.32 -4.88
CA LEU A 80 -8.40 1.71 -3.55
C LEU A 80 -9.63 2.07 -2.74
N PHE A 81 -9.77 1.46 -1.58
CA PHE A 81 -10.93 1.58 -0.70
C PHE A 81 -10.50 2.04 0.69
N PHE A 82 -11.34 2.83 1.32
CA PHE A 82 -11.13 3.33 2.66
C PHE A 82 -12.24 2.88 3.60
N TYR A 83 -11.87 2.27 4.72
CA TYR A 83 -12.78 1.95 5.80
C TYR A 83 -12.68 2.98 6.91
N ASN A 84 -13.75 3.74 7.14
CA ASN A 84 -13.88 4.58 8.30
C ASN A 84 -14.33 3.75 9.50
N ARG A 85 -13.45 3.58 10.48
CA ARG A 85 -13.72 2.77 11.66
C ARG A 85 -14.84 3.33 12.54
N MET A 86 -14.92 4.65 12.67
CA MET A 86 -15.93 5.30 13.50
C MET A 86 -17.33 5.17 12.89
N GLU A 87 -17.43 5.38 11.59
CA GLU A 87 -18.69 5.27 10.84
C GLU A 87 -19.02 3.82 10.47
N ARG A 88 -18.06 2.92 10.55
CA ARG A 88 -18.15 1.51 10.10
C ARG A 88 -18.57 1.39 8.64
N THR A 89 -18.05 2.27 7.79
CA THR A 89 -18.40 2.34 6.37
C THR A 89 -17.19 2.22 5.49
N TRP A 90 -17.39 1.59 4.32
CA TRP A 90 -16.41 1.55 3.24
C TRP A 90 -16.76 2.59 2.19
N LYS A 91 -15.72 3.24 1.64
CA LYS A 91 -15.80 4.13 0.49
C LYS A 91 -14.76 3.73 -0.53
N GLU A 92 -15.08 3.80 -1.82
CA GLU A 92 -14.09 3.77 -2.86
C GLU A 92 -13.40 5.12 -2.93
N ALA A 93 -12.09 5.14 -2.78
CA ALA A 93 -11.29 6.36 -2.80
C ALA A 93 -10.86 6.69 -4.23
N CYS A 94 -10.33 5.70 -4.96
CA CYS A 94 -10.03 5.85 -6.38
C CYS A 94 -9.90 4.48 -7.06
N GLY A 95 -9.94 4.51 -8.40
CA GLY A 95 -9.66 3.37 -9.25
C GLY A 95 -8.84 3.77 -10.47
N ILE A 96 -8.29 2.78 -11.16
CA ILE A 96 -7.66 2.97 -12.47
C ILE A 96 -8.28 2.01 -13.48
N SER A 97 -8.33 2.46 -14.71
CA SER A 97 -8.84 1.68 -15.83
C SER A 97 -7.72 1.26 -16.78
N GLY A 98 -7.93 0.15 -17.47
CA GLY A 98 -7.02 -0.39 -18.47
C GLY A 98 -6.58 -1.83 -18.16
N LEU A 99 -6.59 -2.68 -19.18
CA LEU A 99 -6.31 -4.12 -19.05
C LEU A 99 -4.89 -4.44 -18.56
N SER A 100 -3.95 -3.54 -18.71
CA SER A 100 -2.55 -3.73 -18.34
C SER A 100 -2.02 -2.69 -17.37
N ASN A 101 -2.90 -1.86 -16.81
CA ASN A 101 -2.54 -0.86 -15.80
C ASN A 101 -3.27 -1.21 -14.50
N PHE A 102 -2.53 -1.48 -13.45
CA PHE A 102 -3.06 -1.87 -12.16
C PHE A 102 -2.21 -1.27 -11.03
N PHE A 103 -2.78 -1.19 -9.86
CA PHE A 103 -2.05 -0.82 -8.66
C PHE A 103 -1.08 -1.95 -8.27
N THR A 104 0.14 -1.59 -7.92
CA THR A 104 1.21 -2.52 -7.59
C THR A 104 1.54 -2.57 -6.12
N CYS A 105 1.45 -1.43 -5.45
CA CYS A 105 1.82 -1.24 -4.06
C CYS A 105 1.19 0.03 -3.50
N MET A 106 1.16 0.15 -2.18
CA MET A 106 0.80 1.39 -1.48
C MET A 106 1.52 1.52 -0.15
N ASP A 107 1.69 2.76 0.30
CA ASP A 107 2.10 3.09 1.65
C ASP A 107 1.54 4.47 2.06
N LEU A 108 1.51 4.78 3.35
CA LEU A 108 1.05 6.04 3.88
C LEU A 108 2.21 6.92 4.28
N ASP A 109 2.18 8.20 3.87
CA ASP A 109 3.14 9.17 4.36
C ASP A 109 2.79 9.66 5.79
N ARG A 110 3.61 10.53 6.35
CA ARG A 110 3.42 11.08 7.69
C ARG A 110 2.15 11.91 7.86
N ASP A 111 1.69 12.52 6.79
CA ASP A 111 0.48 13.34 6.76
C ASP A 111 -0.78 12.48 6.57
N GLY A 112 -0.58 11.18 6.32
CA GLY A 112 -1.62 10.19 6.11
C GLY A 112 -2.06 10.07 4.65
N ASN A 113 -1.43 10.80 3.71
CA ASN A 113 -1.72 10.61 2.30
C ASN A 113 -1.26 9.24 1.82
N VAL A 114 -2.00 8.67 0.90
CA VAL A 114 -1.69 7.34 0.35
C VAL A 114 -0.88 7.48 -0.93
N TRP A 115 0.32 6.94 -0.91
CA TRP A 115 1.18 6.81 -2.07
C TRP A 115 0.94 5.47 -2.73
N VAL A 116 0.58 5.48 -4.01
CA VAL A 116 0.23 4.27 -4.77
C VAL A 116 1.09 4.18 -6.01
N GLY A 117 1.76 3.05 -6.16
CA GLY A 117 2.47 2.69 -7.39
C GLY A 117 1.52 2.06 -8.39
N THR A 118 1.83 2.26 -9.67
CA THR A 118 1.11 1.63 -10.78
C THR A 118 2.06 0.91 -11.73
N SER A 119 1.54 -0.03 -12.49
CA SER A 119 2.32 -0.79 -13.47
C SER A 119 2.68 -0.01 -14.73
N LYS A 120 2.05 1.13 -15.02
CA LYS A 120 2.30 1.89 -16.27
C LYS A 120 2.04 3.39 -16.18
N SER A 121 1.55 3.87 -15.05
CA SER A 121 1.10 5.27 -14.92
C SER A 121 1.85 6.03 -13.82
N GLY A 122 3.00 5.52 -13.39
CA GLY A 122 3.83 6.15 -12.38
C GLY A 122 3.22 6.09 -10.98
N LEU A 123 3.46 7.12 -10.19
CA LEU A 123 2.96 7.28 -8.84
C LEU A 123 1.65 8.07 -8.81
N ARG A 124 0.83 7.77 -7.82
CA ARG A 124 -0.34 8.57 -7.44
C ARG A 124 -0.28 8.87 -5.95
N ILE A 125 -0.69 10.08 -5.60
CA ILE A 125 -0.87 10.49 -4.21
C ILE A 125 -2.35 10.76 -4.02
N ILE A 126 -2.94 10.14 -3.03
CA ILE A 126 -4.33 10.34 -2.66
C ILE A 126 -4.36 11.07 -1.32
N ASP A 127 -4.95 12.26 -1.30
CA ASP A 127 -5.20 13.00 -0.06
C ASP A 127 -6.20 12.22 0.81
N ALA A 128 -5.81 11.89 2.03
CA ALA A 128 -6.62 11.03 2.90
C ALA A 128 -7.92 11.69 3.40
N ARG A 129 -8.07 13.01 3.28
CA ARG A 129 -9.23 13.76 3.75
C ARG A 129 -10.23 14.03 2.63
N THR A 130 -9.71 14.43 1.47
CA THR A 130 -10.53 14.85 0.32
C THR A 130 -10.74 13.74 -0.69
N PHE A 131 -9.90 12.69 -0.67
CA PHE A 131 -9.76 11.65 -1.70
C PHE A 131 -9.37 12.22 -3.08
N GLU A 132 -8.85 13.44 -3.12
CA GLU A 132 -8.29 14.00 -4.35
C GLU A 132 -7.04 13.21 -4.77
N VAL A 133 -6.97 12.90 -6.05
CA VAL A 133 -5.88 12.11 -6.63
C VAL A 133 -4.95 13.02 -7.42
N THR A 134 -3.71 13.09 -7.01
CA THR A 134 -2.62 13.71 -7.78
C THR A 134 -1.85 12.62 -8.51
N ALA A 135 -1.91 12.61 -9.82
CA ALA A 135 -1.11 11.72 -10.64
C ALA A 135 0.27 12.32 -10.89
N LEU A 136 1.31 11.50 -10.73
CA LEU A 136 2.70 11.87 -10.96
C LEU A 136 3.28 11.00 -12.08
N PRO A 137 2.89 11.24 -13.36
CA PRO A 137 3.25 10.34 -14.47
C PRO A 137 4.71 10.48 -14.92
N ALA A 138 5.33 11.62 -14.68
CA ALA A 138 6.70 11.88 -15.07
C ALA A 138 7.38 12.73 -13.98
N LEU A 139 8.16 12.09 -13.15
CA LEU A 139 8.93 12.75 -12.09
C LEU A 139 10.37 12.95 -12.53
N GLU A 140 10.85 14.17 -12.41
CA GLU A 140 12.25 14.47 -12.69
C GLU A 140 13.16 13.93 -11.58
N LEU A 141 14.22 13.29 -12.00
CA LEU A 141 15.31 12.86 -11.14
C LEU A 141 16.34 13.98 -10.97
N THR A 142 17.14 13.90 -9.91
CA THR A 142 18.20 14.89 -9.63
C THR A 142 19.32 14.91 -10.68
N ASP A 143 19.48 13.83 -11.43
CA ASP A 143 20.44 13.71 -12.54
C ASP A 143 19.91 14.21 -13.89
N GLY A 144 18.67 14.71 -13.92
CA GLY A 144 17.99 15.19 -15.12
C GLY A 144 17.23 14.12 -15.89
N GLY A 145 17.24 12.87 -15.40
CA GLY A 145 16.40 11.79 -15.94
C GLY A 145 14.94 11.90 -15.50
N THR A 146 14.14 10.95 -15.92
CA THR A 146 12.73 10.83 -15.55
C THR A 146 12.51 9.49 -14.84
N LEU A 147 11.76 9.51 -13.74
CA LEU A 147 11.34 8.29 -13.04
C LEU A 147 10.48 7.44 -13.97
N GLU A 148 10.73 6.15 -13.98
CA GLU A 148 9.90 5.19 -14.70
C GLU A 148 8.45 5.18 -14.23
N ASN A 149 7.57 4.79 -15.15
CA ASN A 149 6.15 4.64 -14.87
C ASN A 149 5.76 3.27 -14.27
N ASP A 150 6.68 2.30 -14.32
CA ASP A 150 6.49 0.97 -13.73
C ASP A 150 7.00 0.94 -12.28
N ILE A 151 6.12 1.24 -11.35
CA ILE A 151 6.43 1.28 -9.92
C ILE A 151 6.08 -0.06 -9.29
N TYR A 152 7.02 -0.68 -8.58
CA TYR A 152 6.85 -2.00 -7.95
C TYR A 152 6.69 -1.95 -6.45
N THR A 153 7.31 -0.97 -5.80
CA THR A 153 7.17 -0.79 -4.35
C THR A 153 7.26 0.67 -3.97
N VAL A 154 6.54 1.03 -2.93
CA VAL A 154 6.60 2.33 -2.25
C VAL A 154 6.77 2.04 -0.76
N PHE A 155 7.60 2.81 -0.10
CA PHE A 155 7.81 2.73 1.34
C PHE A 155 8.03 4.13 1.93
N SER A 156 7.27 4.48 2.93
CA SER A 156 7.41 5.72 3.69
C SER A 156 8.28 5.49 4.92
N ASP A 157 9.37 6.20 5.02
CA ASP A 157 10.29 6.05 6.15
C ASP A 157 9.89 6.92 7.36
N ARG A 158 10.52 6.65 8.50
CA ARG A 158 10.24 7.38 9.76
C ARG A 158 10.65 8.85 9.72
N ASN A 159 11.45 9.26 8.73
CA ASN A 159 11.90 10.63 8.56
C ASN A 159 11.00 11.43 7.60
N GLY A 160 9.99 10.80 7.02
CA GLY A 160 9.05 11.39 6.06
C GLY A 160 9.55 11.32 4.62
N GLY A 161 10.60 10.52 4.36
CA GLY A 161 11.04 10.21 3.02
C GLY A 161 10.21 9.09 2.38
N ILE A 162 10.12 9.13 1.07
CA ILE A 162 9.41 8.12 0.27
C ILE A 162 10.43 7.39 -0.61
N TRP A 163 10.50 6.11 -0.42
CA TRP A 163 11.30 5.20 -1.22
C TRP A 163 10.43 4.56 -2.30
N VAL A 164 10.93 4.55 -3.51
CA VAL A 164 10.21 4.04 -4.69
C VAL A 164 11.09 3.05 -5.43
N GLY A 165 10.64 1.82 -5.52
CA GLY A 165 11.29 0.79 -6.32
C GLY A 165 10.64 0.69 -7.71
N THR A 166 11.47 0.71 -8.74
CA THR A 166 11.07 0.61 -10.15
C THR A 166 11.61 -0.66 -10.79
N LEU A 167 11.12 -1.01 -11.96
CA LEU A 167 11.55 -2.23 -12.66
C LEU A 167 12.99 -2.14 -13.16
N PHE A 168 13.40 -1.01 -13.74
CA PHE A 168 14.70 -0.88 -14.43
C PHE A 168 15.63 0.15 -13.81
N GLN A 169 15.12 1.18 -13.14
CA GLN A 169 15.92 2.23 -12.51
C GLN A 169 16.34 1.89 -11.07
N GLY A 170 15.81 0.77 -10.52
CA GLY A 170 16.12 0.34 -9.16
C GLY A 170 15.40 1.17 -8.11
N LEU A 171 16.13 1.69 -7.13
CA LEU A 171 15.57 2.38 -5.96
C LEU A 171 15.75 3.89 -6.08
N CYS A 172 14.65 4.62 -5.94
CA CYS A 172 14.62 6.08 -5.91
C CYS A 172 14.16 6.59 -4.55
N TYR A 173 14.61 7.75 -4.17
CA TYR A 173 14.28 8.41 -2.91
C TYR A 173 13.76 9.81 -3.14
N TYR A 174 12.68 10.14 -2.46
CA TYR A 174 12.10 11.48 -2.40
C TYR A 174 11.93 11.91 -0.94
N HIS A 175 12.21 13.17 -0.66
CA HIS A 175 11.86 13.78 0.61
C HIS A 175 11.19 15.14 0.33
N PRO A 176 10.14 15.55 1.09
CA PRO A 176 9.45 16.82 0.86
C PRO A 176 10.33 18.06 0.83
N SER A 177 11.50 18.02 1.53
CA SER A 177 12.52 19.08 1.47
C SER A 177 13.36 19.06 0.19
N MET A 178 13.29 17.99 -0.59
CA MET A 178 13.98 17.81 -1.88
C MET A 178 12.91 17.86 -2.97
N GLN A 179 12.95 18.81 -3.86
CA GLN A 179 11.92 18.96 -4.89
C GLN A 179 11.96 17.89 -6.00
N LYS A 180 12.90 16.96 -5.94
CA LYS A 180 13.14 15.93 -6.95
C LYS A 180 13.45 14.57 -6.31
N PHE A 181 13.21 13.50 -7.07
CA PHE A 181 13.64 12.16 -6.70
C PHE A 181 15.13 11.96 -6.97
N SER A 182 15.81 11.20 -6.12
CA SER A 182 17.21 10.80 -6.31
C SER A 182 17.33 9.29 -6.50
N LEU A 183 18.22 8.83 -7.36
CA LEU A 183 18.52 7.41 -7.54
C LEU A 183 19.35 6.88 -6.36
N GLY A 184 18.97 5.75 -5.80
CA GLY A 184 19.58 5.17 -4.60
C GLY A 184 21.02 4.71 -4.78
N HIS A 185 21.48 4.43 -6.01
CA HIS A 185 22.87 4.05 -6.26
C HIS A 185 23.84 5.23 -6.29
N THR A 186 23.37 6.47 -6.25
CA THR A 186 24.23 7.65 -6.08
C THR A 186 24.72 7.85 -4.64
N VAL A 187 24.24 7.07 -3.69
CA VAL A 187 24.64 7.13 -2.27
C VAL A 187 25.97 6.38 -2.02
N ASN A 188 26.48 5.57 -2.95
CA ASN A 188 27.75 4.86 -2.80
C ASN A 188 28.96 5.65 -3.28
N ARG A 189 29.13 6.91 -2.85
CA ARG A 189 30.46 7.53 -2.76
C ARG A 189 31.03 7.37 -1.35
N TYR A 190 31.15 6.15 -0.87
CA TYR A 190 32.25 5.87 0.04
C TYR A 190 33.47 5.72 -0.83
N SER A 191 34.24 6.81 -0.93
CA SER A 191 35.63 6.81 -1.37
C SER A 191 36.34 5.64 -0.71
N SER A 192 36.88 4.74 -1.53
CA SER A 192 37.92 3.85 -1.14
C SER A 192 39.00 4.69 -0.42
N VAL A 193 39.11 4.52 0.87
CA VAL A 193 40.32 4.90 1.59
C VAL A 193 41.38 3.93 1.08
N THR A 194 42.15 4.33 0.10
CA THR A 194 43.42 3.72 -0.23
C THR A 194 44.32 3.95 0.96
N SER A 195 44.55 2.89 1.73
CA SER A 195 45.68 2.79 2.63
C SER A 195 46.93 2.73 1.75
N GLU A 196 47.59 3.85 1.59
CA GLU A 196 49.00 3.86 1.20
C GLU A 196 49.82 3.53 2.43
N SER A 197 50.57 2.46 2.29
CA SER A 197 51.63 1.95 3.18
C SER A 197 52.84 2.89 3.27
#